data_dbdbc90cd0751e2eb6ae0e826bda57cf
#
_entry.id   dbdbc90cd0751e2eb6ae0e826bda57cf
#
_cell.length_a   1.000
_cell.length_b   1.000
_cell.length_c   1.000
_cell.angle_alpha   90.00
_cell.angle_beta   90.00
_cell.angle_gamma   90.00
#
_symmetry.space_group_name_H-M   'P 1'
#
loop_
_entity.id
_entity.type
_entity.pdbx_description
1 polymer ?
#
loop_
_entity_poly.entity_id
_entity_poly.type
_entity_poly.pdbx_seq_one_letter_code
_entity_poly.pdbx_strand_id
1 'polypeptide(L)'
;MHTLEEYLEKPYLLLTPGPLTTSNGVRMAMLKDWCTWDKEYNNIVQEIREKLVRLAVPSGNYHKYTSVLMQGSGSFGVESVIGTALSENGKLLILSNGAYGNRMGEIAQVLKINNIIEKFGDKDIIDINRVREILESNPDITHVSVVHSE
;
A
#
# COMPACT_ATOMS: atom_id res chain seq x y z
N MET A 1 3.54 33.53 17.47
CA MET A 1 4.31 32.25 17.39
C MET A 1 3.51 31.25 18.19
N HIS A 2 3.09 30.13 17.57
CA HIS A 2 2.29 29.12 18.26
C HIS A 2 3.14 28.38 19.30
N THR A 3 2.52 28.02 20.42
CA THR A 3 3.15 27.19 21.44
C THR A 3 3.17 25.71 21.03
N LEU A 4 3.99 24.89 21.66
CA LEU A 4 3.99 23.45 21.42
C LEU A 4 2.62 22.81 21.73
N GLU A 5 1.92 23.33 22.75
CA GLU A 5 0.59 22.88 23.13
C GLU A 5 -0.41 23.08 21.99
N GLU A 6 -0.41 24.27 21.36
CA GLU A 6 -1.30 24.55 20.20
C GLU A 6 -1.04 23.61 19.02
N TYR A 7 0.22 23.23 18.76
CA TYR A 7 0.53 22.24 17.73
C TYR A 7 0.09 20.82 18.07
N LEU A 8 -0.03 20.50 19.35
CA LEU A 8 -0.50 19.18 19.81
C LEU A 8 -2.03 19.09 19.93
N GLU A 9 -2.73 20.22 19.81
CA GLU A 9 -4.19 20.22 19.78
C GLU A 9 -4.74 19.41 18.60
N LYS A 10 -5.84 18.75 18.83
CA LYS A 10 -6.56 17.96 17.82
C LYS A 10 -7.97 18.51 17.69
N PRO A 11 -8.15 19.61 16.93
CA PRO A 11 -9.44 20.28 16.79
C PRO A 11 -10.50 19.36 16.16
N TYR A 12 -10.08 18.36 15.42
CA TYR A 12 -10.92 17.32 14.83
C TYR A 12 -10.13 16.01 14.65
N LEU A 13 -10.86 14.91 14.52
CA LEU A 13 -10.29 13.60 14.29
C LEU A 13 -10.38 13.25 12.80
N LEU A 14 -9.23 13.09 12.15
CA LEU A 14 -9.15 12.64 10.77
C LEU A 14 -9.15 11.11 10.74
N LEU A 15 -10.16 10.54 10.11
CA LEU A 15 -10.34 9.09 9.92
C LEU A 15 -10.16 8.67 8.47
N THR A 16 -9.40 9.44 7.70
CA THR A 16 -9.08 9.16 6.31
C THR A 16 -7.93 8.14 6.19
N PRO A 17 -7.76 7.48 5.03
CA PRO A 17 -6.58 6.63 4.79
C PRO A 17 -5.25 7.38 4.91
N GLY A 18 -5.27 8.69 4.67
CA GLY A 18 -4.15 9.62 4.84
C GLY A 18 -4.48 11.02 4.29
N PRO A 19 -4.10 12.05 5.00
CA PRO A 19 -3.57 12.08 6.38
C PRO A 19 -4.59 11.66 7.43
N LEU A 20 -4.11 11.07 8.52
CA LEU A 20 -4.95 10.70 9.67
C LEU A 20 -4.44 11.34 10.96
N THR A 21 -5.31 11.44 11.96
CA THR A 21 -4.92 11.96 13.27
C THR A 21 -4.09 10.92 14.03
N THR A 22 -2.84 11.30 14.33
CA THR A 22 -1.93 10.47 15.13
C THR A 22 -1.96 10.87 16.61
N SER A 23 -1.43 9.99 17.48
CA SER A 23 -1.27 10.30 18.90
C SER A 23 -0.22 11.42 19.13
N ASN A 24 -0.28 12.09 20.28
CA ASN A 24 0.72 13.10 20.61
C ASN A 24 2.13 12.50 20.72
N GLY A 25 2.26 11.25 21.19
CA GLY A 25 3.53 10.55 21.22
C GLY A 25 4.16 10.39 19.83
N VAL A 26 3.36 10.02 18.82
CA VAL A 26 3.83 9.95 17.42
C VAL A 26 4.25 11.33 16.93
N ARG A 27 3.44 12.37 17.16
CA ARG A 27 3.77 13.74 16.76
C ARG A 27 5.07 14.23 17.40
N MET A 28 5.25 13.97 18.69
CA MET A 28 6.47 14.35 19.39
C MET A 28 7.71 13.62 18.87
N ALA A 29 7.58 12.33 18.54
CA ALA A 29 8.67 11.56 17.97
C ALA A 29 9.13 12.10 16.59
N MET A 30 8.23 12.75 15.85
CA MET A 30 8.54 13.40 14.57
C MET A 30 9.31 14.73 14.72
N LEU A 31 9.42 15.30 15.92
CA LEU A 31 10.19 16.54 16.16
C LEU A 31 11.70 16.30 16.26
N LYS A 32 12.13 15.05 16.39
CA LYS A 32 13.56 14.70 16.46
C LYS A 32 14.10 14.50 15.04
N ASP A 33 15.18 15.20 14.73
CA ASP A 33 15.94 14.95 13.52
C ASP A 33 16.72 13.65 13.65
N TRP A 34 16.68 12.85 12.58
CA TRP A 34 17.33 11.57 12.52
C TRP A 34 18.38 11.56 11.40
N CYS A 35 19.52 10.97 11.68
CA CYS A 35 20.56 10.75 10.69
C CYS A 35 20.60 9.26 10.30
N THR A 36 20.59 8.98 8.99
CA THR A 36 20.63 7.60 8.47
C THR A 36 21.91 6.84 8.79
N TRP A 37 22.95 7.54 9.25
CA TRP A 37 24.21 6.96 9.71
C TRP A 37 24.20 6.60 11.21
N ASP A 38 23.21 7.09 11.95
CA ASP A 38 23.13 6.79 13.38
C ASP A 38 22.70 5.36 13.62
N LYS A 39 23.42 4.70 14.53
CA LYS A 39 23.11 3.32 14.92
C LYS A 39 21.71 3.22 15.56
N GLU A 40 21.29 4.21 16.33
CA GLU A 40 19.97 4.28 16.92
C GLU A 40 18.88 4.28 15.84
N TYR A 41 19.03 5.14 14.83
CA TYR A 41 18.10 5.20 13.69
C TYR A 41 18.03 3.86 12.94
N ASN A 42 19.19 3.29 12.63
CA ASN A 42 19.25 2.01 11.92
C ASN A 42 18.59 0.87 12.70
N ASN A 43 18.74 0.85 14.03
CA ASN A 43 18.07 -0.13 14.89
C ASN A 43 16.55 0.03 14.86
N ILE A 44 16.05 1.27 14.92
CA ILE A 44 14.61 1.57 14.83
C ILE A 44 14.06 1.09 13.47
N VAL A 45 14.73 1.40 12.38
CA VAL A 45 14.32 0.97 11.03
C VAL A 45 14.27 -0.55 10.94
N GLN A 46 15.27 -1.23 11.47
CA GLN A 46 15.33 -2.70 11.47
C GLN A 46 14.17 -3.30 12.31
N GLU A 47 13.91 -2.75 13.48
CA GLU A 47 12.81 -3.17 14.35
C GLU A 47 11.44 -3.00 13.65
N ILE A 48 11.23 -1.86 12.96
CA ILE A 48 10.02 -1.61 12.17
C ILE A 48 9.87 -2.69 11.08
N ARG A 49 10.93 -2.96 10.33
CA ARG A 49 10.92 -3.97 9.26
C ARG A 49 10.55 -5.36 9.78
N GLU A 50 11.11 -5.76 10.91
CA GLU A 50 10.81 -7.05 11.54
C GLU A 50 9.36 -7.14 12.03
N LYS A 51 8.85 -6.06 12.65
CA LYS A 51 7.44 -5.98 13.09
C LYS A 51 6.48 -6.08 11.92
N LEU A 52 6.76 -5.41 10.80
CA LEU A 52 5.93 -5.49 9.60
C LEU A 52 5.91 -6.89 8.99
N VAL A 53 7.06 -7.58 8.95
CA VAL A 53 7.11 -8.97 8.50
C VAL A 53 6.27 -9.87 9.42
N ARG A 54 6.38 -9.72 10.74
CA ARG A 54 5.58 -10.50 11.70
C ARG A 54 4.07 -10.25 11.58
N LEU A 55 3.68 -9.03 11.19
CA LEU A 55 2.27 -8.68 10.97
C LEU A 55 1.71 -9.34 9.71
N ALA A 56 2.50 -9.41 8.64
CA ALA A 56 2.06 -9.84 7.32
C ALA A 56 2.23 -11.35 7.07
N VAL A 57 3.16 -12.01 7.75
CA VAL A 57 3.54 -13.40 7.47
C VAL A 57 3.07 -14.32 8.58
N PRO A 58 2.43 -15.47 8.26
CA PRO A 58 2.10 -16.49 9.25
C PRO A 58 3.34 -16.97 10.02
N SER A 59 3.15 -17.34 11.29
CA SER A 59 4.24 -17.76 12.17
C SER A 59 5.11 -18.88 11.57
N GLY A 60 6.41 -18.80 11.81
CA GLY A 60 7.39 -19.83 11.43
C GLY A 60 8.19 -19.58 10.16
N ASN A 61 7.80 -18.61 9.32
CA ASN A 61 8.46 -18.34 8.03
C ASN A 61 9.08 -16.94 7.91
N TYR A 62 9.21 -16.20 8.99
CA TYR A 62 9.69 -14.81 8.98
C TYR A 62 11.05 -14.61 8.28
N HIS A 63 11.97 -15.57 8.40
CA HIS A 63 13.29 -15.51 7.79
C HIS A 63 13.29 -15.56 6.26
N LYS A 64 12.19 -15.92 5.63
CA LYS A 64 12.02 -15.96 4.17
C LYS A 64 11.53 -14.63 3.59
N TYR A 65 11.18 -13.68 4.45
CA TYR A 65 10.54 -12.43 4.04
C TYR A 65 11.30 -11.24 4.61
N THR A 66 11.17 -10.15 3.91
CA THR A 66 11.64 -8.84 4.37
C THR A 66 10.60 -7.78 4.02
N SER A 67 10.62 -6.65 4.72
CA SER A 67 9.84 -5.49 4.35
C SER A 67 10.74 -4.41 3.76
N VAL A 68 10.24 -3.69 2.77
CA VAL A 68 10.88 -2.54 2.16
C VAL A 68 10.06 -1.31 2.51
N LEU A 69 10.69 -0.34 3.17
CA LEU A 69 10.04 0.91 3.55
C LEU A 69 10.21 1.91 2.41
N MET A 70 9.09 2.23 1.73
CA MET A 70 9.08 3.19 0.63
C MET A 70 8.64 4.55 1.13
N GLN A 71 9.43 5.58 0.86
CA GLN A 71 9.04 6.97 1.13
C GLN A 71 8.10 7.47 0.04
N GLY A 72 6.88 7.80 0.41
CA GLY A 72 5.91 8.33 -0.55
C GLY A 72 4.47 8.10 -0.12
N SER A 73 3.56 8.43 -1.01
CA SER A 73 2.12 8.17 -0.84
C SER A 73 1.78 6.69 -1.01
N GLY A 74 0.56 6.29 -0.60
CA GLY A 74 0.05 4.95 -0.90
C GLY A 74 0.00 4.65 -2.40
N SER A 75 -0.29 5.64 -3.24
CA SER A 75 -0.24 5.50 -4.71
C SER A 75 1.17 5.17 -5.21
N PHE A 76 2.21 5.78 -4.62
CA PHE A 76 3.59 5.43 -4.93
C PHE A 76 3.93 3.99 -4.49
N GLY A 77 3.42 3.56 -3.35
CA GLY A 77 3.54 2.17 -2.89
C GLY A 77 2.91 1.19 -3.88
N VAL A 78 1.71 1.48 -4.38
CA VAL A 78 1.01 0.67 -5.40
C VAL A 78 1.82 0.62 -6.70
N GLU A 79 2.29 1.76 -7.19
CA GLU A 79 3.15 1.85 -8.38
C GLU A 79 4.41 1.00 -8.23
N SER A 80 5.08 1.13 -7.08
CA SER A 80 6.27 0.35 -6.75
C SER A 80 6.03 -1.16 -6.76
N VAL A 81 4.91 -1.61 -6.17
CA VAL A 81 4.55 -3.04 -6.16
C VAL A 81 4.24 -3.54 -7.57
N ILE A 82 3.39 -2.84 -8.30
CA ILE A 82 3.00 -3.22 -9.67
C ILE A 82 4.23 -3.26 -10.58
N GLY A 83 5.07 -2.24 -10.54
CA GLY A 83 6.26 -2.14 -11.38
C GLY A 83 7.37 -3.14 -11.02
N THR A 84 7.34 -3.72 -9.81
CA THR A 84 8.38 -4.65 -9.33
C THR A 84 7.93 -6.10 -9.40
N ALA A 85 6.65 -6.37 -9.09
CA ALA A 85 6.14 -7.74 -9.00
C ALA A 85 5.86 -8.37 -10.37
N LEU A 86 5.47 -7.55 -11.36
CA LEU A 86 5.19 -8.06 -12.70
C LEU A 86 6.48 -8.14 -13.54
N SER A 87 6.69 -9.26 -14.18
CA SER A 87 7.73 -9.40 -15.22
C SER A 87 7.30 -8.68 -16.51
N GLU A 88 8.24 -8.51 -17.46
CA GLU A 88 7.96 -7.89 -18.77
C GLU A 88 6.78 -8.56 -19.53
N ASN A 89 6.60 -9.85 -19.35
CA ASN A 89 5.50 -10.62 -19.94
C ASN A 89 4.33 -10.83 -19.00
N GLY A 90 4.34 -10.22 -17.82
CA GLY A 90 3.28 -10.31 -16.84
C GLY A 90 2.00 -9.62 -17.31
N LYS A 91 0.84 -10.20 -16.99
CA LYS A 91 -0.47 -9.58 -17.25
C LYS A 91 -1.23 -9.43 -15.95
N LEU A 92 -1.72 -8.23 -15.70
CA LEU A 92 -2.41 -7.85 -14.49
C LEU A 92 -3.93 -7.80 -14.71
N LEU A 93 -4.68 -8.54 -13.92
CA LEU A 93 -6.12 -8.33 -13.78
C LEU A 93 -6.36 -7.36 -12.62
N ILE A 94 -7.01 -6.24 -12.91
CA ILE A 94 -7.37 -5.23 -11.92
C ILE A 94 -8.88 -5.31 -11.68
N LEU A 95 -9.27 -5.64 -10.46
CA LEU A 95 -10.67 -5.63 -10.01
C LEU A 95 -10.93 -4.26 -9.40
N SER A 96 -11.62 -3.40 -10.16
CA SER A 96 -11.87 -2.01 -9.76
C SER A 96 -13.29 -1.85 -9.26
N ASN A 97 -13.43 -1.49 -7.99
CA ASN A 97 -14.70 -1.15 -7.35
C ASN A 97 -14.74 0.31 -6.89
N GLY A 98 -13.87 1.18 -7.43
CA GLY A 98 -13.89 2.60 -7.13
C GLY A 98 -12.70 3.37 -7.70
N ALA A 99 -12.42 4.52 -7.08
CA ALA A 99 -11.42 5.47 -7.55
C ALA A 99 -9.99 4.92 -7.50
N TYR A 100 -9.61 4.22 -6.42
CA TYR A 100 -8.28 3.67 -6.27
C TYR A 100 -8.03 2.49 -7.21
N GLY A 101 -9.04 1.65 -7.45
CA GLY A 101 -8.97 0.60 -8.47
C GLY A 101 -8.77 1.16 -9.87
N ASN A 102 -9.50 2.23 -10.24
CA ASN A 102 -9.31 2.94 -11.50
C ASN A 102 -7.90 3.53 -11.60
N ARG A 103 -7.39 4.10 -10.49
CA ARG A 103 -6.03 4.65 -10.43
C ARG A 103 -4.96 3.60 -10.64
N MET A 104 -5.13 2.37 -10.15
CA MET A 104 -4.22 1.26 -10.48
C MET A 104 -4.17 1.00 -11.99
N GLY A 105 -5.31 1.08 -12.67
CA GLY A 105 -5.37 0.95 -14.13
C GLY A 105 -4.56 2.03 -14.85
N GLU A 106 -4.67 3.29 -14.42
CA GLU A 106 -3.87 4.40 -14.96
C GLU A 106 -2.36 4.17 -14.75
N ILE A 107 -1.96 3.74 -13.56
CA ILE A 107 -0.57 3.41 -13.24
C ILE A 107 -0.07 2.30 -14.18
N ALA A 108 -0.83 1.21 -14.32
CA ALA A 108 -0.47 0.11 -15.18
C ALA A 108 -0.29 0.55 -16.65
N GLN A 109 -1.16 1.45 -17.14
CA GLN A 109 -1.04 2.04 -18.48
C GLN A 109 0.24 2.87 -18.65
N VAL A 110 0.54 3.75 -17.68
CA VAL A 110 1.76 4.59 -17.70
C VAL A 110 3.01 3.72 -17.70
N LEU A 111 3.03 2.67 -16.89
CA LEU A 111 4.13 1.70 -16.81
C LEU A 111 4.16 0.72 -18.00
N LYS A 112 3.20 0.82 -18.94
CA LYS A 112 3.07 -0.07 -20.11
C LYS A 112 2.92 -1.56 -19.73
N ILE A 113 2.30 -1.82 -18.60
CA ILE A 113 2.02 -3.17 -18.11
C ILE A 113 0.76 -3.68 -18.82
N ASN A 114 0.84 -4.89 -19.39
CA ASN A 114 -0.32 -5.55 -19.98
C ASN A 114 -1.38 -5.81 -18.89
N ASN A 115 -2.61 -5.31 -19.10
CA ASN A 115 -3.63 -5.40 -18.07
C ASN A 115 -5.04 -5.54 -18.62
N ILE A 116 -5.92 -6.08 -17.78
CA ILE A 116 -7.38 -6.08 -17.94
C ILE A 116 -7.97 -5.39 -16.71
N ILE A 117 -8.90 -4.48 -16.92
CA ILE A 117 -9.63 -3.83 -15.83
C ILE A 117 -11.08 -4.33 -15.89
N GLU A 118 -11.49 -5.06 -14.85
CA GLU A 118 -12.90 -5.40 -14.63
C GLU A 118 -13.49 -4.44 -13.61
N LYS A 119 -14.58 -3.77 -13.99
CA LYS A 119 -15.21 -2.74 -13.17
C LYS A 119 -16.46 -3.28 -12.48
N PHE A 120 -16.53 -3.03 -11.18
CA PHE A 120 -17.71 -3.25 -10.34
C PHE A 120 -18.24 -1.90 -9.84
N GLY A 121 -19.47 -1.86 -9.36
CA GLY A 121 -19.99 -0.64 -8.73
C GLY A 121 -19.32 -0.37 -7.39
N ASP A 122 -19.25 0.89 -6.99
CA ASP A 122 -18.54 1.36 -5.77
C ASP A 122 -19.05 0.72 -4.47
N LYS A 123 -20.26 0.16 -4.51
CA LYS A 123 -20.91 -0.52 -3.36
C LYS A 123 -21.11 -2.01 -3.59
N ASP A 124 -20.67 -2.51 -4.73
CA ASP A 124 -20.87 -3.90 -5.10
C ASP A 124 -19.81 -4.80 -4.47
N ILE A 125 -20.23 -5.98 -4.08
CA ILE A 125 -19.31 -7.05 -3.75
C ILE A 125 -18.77 -7.62 -5.06
N ILE A 126 -17.45 -7.83 -5.11
CA ILE A 126 -16.80 -8.41 -6.29
C ILE A 126 -17.39 -9.80 -6.58
N ASP A 127 -17.92 -9.99 -7.78
CA ASP A 127 -18.45 -11.28 -8.21
C ASP A 127 -17.32 -12.26 -8.52
N ILE A 128 -17.14 -13.21 -7.64
CA ILE A 128 -16.08 -14.25 -7.76
C ILE A 128 -16.31 -15.15 -8.97
N ASN A 129 -17.55 -15.38 -9.39
CA ASN A 129 -17.80 -16.18 -10.60
C ASN A 129 -17.32 -15.42 -11.84
N ARG A 130 -17.58 -14.12 -11.90
CA ARG A 130 -17.07 -13.26 -12.96
C ARG A 130 -15.54 -13.25 -13.00
N VAL A 131 -14.89 -13.15 -11.86
CA VAL A 131 -13.41 -13.22 -11.77
C VAL A 131 -12.90 -14.56 -12.30
N ARG A 132 -13.55 -15.65 -11.94
CA ARG A 132 -13.18 -17.01 -12.44
C ARG A 132 -13.31 -17.09 -13.95
N GLU A 133 -14.40 -16.63 -14.54
CA GLU A 133 -14.62 -16.60 -16.00
C GLU A 133 -13.49 -15.83 -16.71
N ILE A 134 -13.09 -14.68 -16.17
CA ILE A 134 -12.00 -13.88 -16.75
C ILE A 134 -10.68 -14.63 -16.70
N LEU A 135 -10.36 -15.27 -15.58
CA LEU A 135 -9.11 -16.04 -15.41
C LEU A 135 -9.09 -17.28 -16.32
N GLU A 136 -10.21 -17.98 -16.45
CA GLU A 136 -10.33 -19.14 -17.35
C GLU A 136 -10.20 -18.75 -18.81
N SER A 137 -10.73 -17.58 -19.19
CA SER A 137 -10.66 -17.06 -20.56
C SER A 137 -9.33 -16.39 -20.89
N ASN A 138 -8.50 -16.09 -19.91
CA ASN A 138 -7.21 -15.42 -20.05
C ASN A 138 -6.13 -16.11 -19.20
N PRO A 139 -5.68 -17.29 -19.63
CA PRO A 139 -4.70 -18.08 -18.85
C PRO A 139 -3.31 -17.43 -18.78
N ASP A 140 -3.07 -16.36 -19.51
CA ASP A 140 -1.87 -15.54 -19.48
C ASP A 140 -1.86 -14.48 -18.35
N ILE A 141 -2.95 -14.33 -17.60
CA ILE A 141 -2.98 -13.48 -16.39
C ILE A 141 -2.07 -14.09 -15.33
N THR A 142 -1.09 -13.31 -14.89
CA THR A 142 -0.11 -13.74 -13.88
C THR A 142 -0.40 -13.17 -12.48
N HIS A 143 -1.09 -12.04 -12.43
CA HIS A 143 -1.37 -11.33 -11.18
C HIS A 143 -2.78 -10.78 -11.17
N VAL A 144 -3.36 -10.71 -9.98
CA VAL A 144 -4.66 -10.07 -9.73
C VAL A 144 -4.47 -9.01 -8.65
N SER A 145 -5.04 -7.85 -8.85
CA SER A 145 -5.07 -6.77 -7.86
C SER A 145 -6.49 -6.33 -7.54
N VAL A 146 -6.69 -5.93 -6.31
CA VAL A 146 -7.95 -5.40 -5.80
C VAL A 146 -7.68 -4.39 -4.69
N VAL A 147 -8.52 -3.37 -4.58
CA VAL A 147 -8.54 -2.48 -3.42
C VAL A 147 -9.51 -3.05 -2.40
N HIS A 148 -8.99 -3.36 -1.21
CA HIS A 148 -9.79 -3.96 -0.13
C HIS A 148 -10.80 -2.94 0.47
N SER A 149 -10.42 -1.68 0.48
CA SER A 149 -11.25 -0.60 1.03
C SER A 149 -11.09 0.65 0.16
N GLU A 150 -12.11 0.96 -0.62
CA GLU A 150 -12.22 2.16 -1.45
C GLU A 150 -12.62 3.41 -0.63
#